data_73c93c80368f5313890d43b399e5c5fd
#
_entry.id   73c93c80368f5313890d43b399e5c5fd
#
_cell.length_a   1.000
_cell.length_b   1.000
_cell.length_c   1.000
_cell.angle_alpha   90.00
_cell.angle_beta   90.00
_cell.angle_gamma   90.00
#
_symmetry.space_group_name_H-M   'P 1'
#
loop_
_entity.id
_entity.type
_entity.pdbx_description
1 polymer ?
#
loop_
_entity_poly.entity_id
_entity_poly.type
_entity_poly.pdbx_seq_one_letter_code
_entity_poly.pdbx_strand_id
1 'polypeptide(L)'
;MIRGAVVGQVWATRKARGLEGRKLLVVAARDAEGRPTGRLVVAIDVLDAGVGEDVTVAFGSGARSVLRPGPENRDLLCDAAIAAVVEGVG
;
A
#
# COMPACT_ATOMS: atom_id res chain seq x y z
N MET A 1 -2.13 -9.43 -4.91
CA MET A 1 -2.83 -8.53 -3.96
C MET A 1 -2.92 -9.21 -2.61
N ILE A 2 -2.60 -8.50 -1.55
CA ILE A 2 -2.70 -9.02 -0.19
C ILE A 2 -3.57 -8.12 0.68
N ARG A 3 -4.08 -8.69 1.78
CA ARG A 3 -4.81 -7.96 2.79
C ARG A 3 -3.95 -7.82 4.05
N GLY A 4 -4.09 -6.73 4.76
CA GLY A 4 -3.36 -6.51 6.01
C GLY A 4 -3.88 -5.32 6.79
N ALA A 5 -3.25 -5.07 7.92
CA ALA A 5 -3.56 -3.93 8.78
C ALA A 5 -2.44 -2.90 8.71
N VAL A 6 -2.79 -1.64 8.64
CA VAL A 6 -1.82 -0.55 8.71
C VAL A 6 -1.31 -0.46 10.14
N VAL A 7 0.00 -0.63 10.32
CA VAL A 7 0.63 -0.62 11.64
C VAL A 7 1.56 0.57 11.86
N GLY A 8 1.84 1.33 10.83
CA GLY A 8 2.70 2.50 10.95
C GLY A 8 2.77 3.32 9.68
N GLN A 9 3.38 4.49 9.79
CA GLN A 9 3.65 5.38 8.68
C GLN A 9 5.15 5.59 8.58
N VAL A 10 5.66 5.58 7.34
CA VAL A 10 7.09 5.78 7.10
C VAL A 10 7.36 7.27 6.91
N TRP A 11 8.25 7.81 7.72
CA TRP A 11 8.78 9.16 7.57
C TRP A 11 10.21 9.05 7.07
N ALA A 12 10.50 9.62 5.90
CA ALA A 12 11.84 9.64 5.35
C ALA A 12 12.26 11.10 5.10
N THR A 13 13.47 11.44 5.54
CA THR A 13 14.04 12.76 5.28
C THR A 13 14.47 12.89 3.83
N ARG A 14 14.78 11.75 3.19
CA ARG A 14 15.12 11.68 1.78
C ARG A 14 14.40 10.49 1.15
N LYS A 15 13.84 10.71 -0.01
CA LYS A 15 13.15 9.68 -0.79
C LYS A 15 13.73 9.66 -2.20
N ALA A 16 13.66 8.50 -2.84
CA ALA A 16 13.99 8.40 -4.25
C ALA A 16 13.07 9.29 -5.07
N ARG A 17 13.59 9.79 -6.19
CA ARG A 17 12.82 10.58 -7.11
C ARG A 17 11.58 9.79 -7.58
N GLY A 18 10.44 10.44 -7.59
CA GLY A 18 9.16 9.79 -7.88
C GLY A 18 8.38 9.39 -6.65
N LEU A 19 9.01 9.35 -5.46
CA LEU A 19 8.31 9.11 -4.19
C LEU A 19 8.02 10.39 -3.41
N GLU A 20 8.51 11.51 -3.87
CA GLU A 20 8.31 12.81 -3.23
C GLU A 20 6.83 13.15 -3.14
N GLY A 21 6.39 13.58 -1.97
CA GLY A 21 4.98 13.89 -1.73
C GLY A 21 4.08 12.67 -1.60
N ARG A 22 4.64 11.45 -1.67
CA ARG A 22 3.88 10.21 -1.49
C ARG A 22 3.86 9.81 -0.02
N LYS A 23 2.68 9.42 0.45
CA LYS A 23 2.50 8.87 1.79
C LYS A 23 2.86 7.39 1.74
N LEU A 24 3.69 6.94 2.68
CA LEU A 24 4.11 5.54 2.77
C LEU A 24 3.59 4.95 4.07
N LEU A 25 2.95 3.78 3.96
CA LEU A 25 2.41 3.07 5.11
C LEU A 25 3.07 1.71 5.26
N VAL A 26 3.24 1.28 6.50
CA VAL A 26 3.68 -0.07 6.83
C VAL A 26 2.43 -0.92 7.08
N VAL A 27 2.31 -2.01 6.34
CA VAL A 27 1.17 -2.93 6.41
C VAL A 27 1.65 -4.28 6.91
N ALA A 28 1.04 -4.77 7.98
CA ALA A 28 1.25 -6.13 8.47
C ALA A 28 0.33 -7.07 7.70
N ALA A 29 0.92 -7.92 6.86
CA ALA A 29 0.18 -8.79 5.98
C ALA A 29 -0.53 -9.91 6.75
N ARG A 30 -1.72 -10.27 6.29
CA ARG A 30 -2.53 -11.36 6.82
C ARG A 30 -2.76 -12.40 5.74
N ASP A 31 -2.96 -13.66 6.16
CA ASP A 31 -3.29 -14.74 5.26
C ASP A 31 -4.80 -14.75 4.91
N ALA A 32 -5.22 -15.75 4.14
CA ALA A 32 -6.61 -15.86 3.71
C ALA A 32 -7.59 -16.03 4.88
N GLU A 33 -7.12 -16.54 6.02
CA GLU A 33 -7.93 -16.71 7.24
C GLU A 33 -7.85 -15.49 8.17
N GLY A 34 -7.16 -14.43 7.74
CA GLY A 34 -7.02 -13.21 8.53
C GLY A 34 -5.96 -13.27 9.61
N ARG A 35 -5.09 -14.27 9.60
CA ARG A 35 -4.03 -14.42 10.61
C ARG A 35 -2.77 -13.65 10.20
N PRO A 36 -2.04 -13.09 11.17
CA PRO A 36 -0.76 -12.45 10.86
C PRO A 36 0.22 -13.43 10.23
N THR A 37 0.91 -12.99 9.18
CA THR A 37 1.94 -13.80 8.51
C THR A 37 3.34 -13.52 9.00
N GLY A 38 3.53 -12.45 9.78
CA GLY A 38 4.85 -11.95 10.15
C GLY A 38 5.52 -11.09 9.08
N ARG A 39 4.91 -10.95 7.91
CA ARG A 39 5.44 -10.13 6.82
C ARG A 39 4.96 -8.69 6.95
N LEU A 40 5.89 -7.75 6.79
CA LEU A 40 5.59 -6.33 6.70
C LEU A 40 5.82 -5.86 5.27
N VAL A 41 4.92 -5.01 4.79
CA VAL A 41 5.00 -4.43 3.45
C VAL A 41 4.91 -2.92 3.57
N VAL A 42 5.79 -2.21 2.87
CA VAL A 42 5.69 -0.76 2.74
C VAL A 42 4.96 -0.45 1.44
N ALA A 43 3.87 0.27 1.55
CA ALA A 43 3.01 0.58 0.40
C ALA A 43 2.75 2.07 0.28
N ILE A 44 2.66 2.55 -0.96
CA ILE A 44 2.25 3.93 -1.24
C ILE A 44 0.75 4.06 -1.02
N ASP A 45 0.33 5.11 -0.34
CA ASP A 45 -1.07 5.38 -0.05
C ASP A 45 -1.55 6.65 -0.74
N VAL A 46 -2.65 6.54 -1.50
CA VAL A 46 -3.36 7.66 -2.11
C VAL A 46 -4.81 7.76 -1.63
N LEU A 47 -5.20 6.91 -0.68
CA LEU A 47 -6.57 6.83 -0.17
C LEU A 47 -6.71 7.41 1.24
N ASP A 48 -5.63 7.97 1.77
CA ASP A 48 -5.59 8.51 3.13
C ASP A 48 -5.96 7.47 4.20
N ALA A 49 -5.41 6.27 4.07
CA ALA A 49 -5.57 5.21 5.07
C ALA A 49 -4.80 5.56 6.34
N GLY A 50 -5.32 5.17 7.48
CA GLY A 50 -4.73 5.42 8.78
C GLY A 50 -4.28 4.16 9.50
N VAL A 51 -3.43 4.33 10.51
CA VAL A 51 -3.00 3.23 11.39
C VAL A 51 -4.22 2.58 12.03
N GLY A 52 -4.25 1.27 12.01
CA GLY A 52 -5.35 0.46 12.55
C GLY A 52 -6.38 0.05 11.50
N GLU A 53 -6.36 0.66 10.32
CA GLU A 53 -7.30 0.29 9.27
C GLU A 53 -6.85 -0.98 8.52
N ASP A 54 -7.83 -1.76 8.08
CA ASP A 54 -7.60 -2.90 7.19
C ASP A 54 -7.54 -2.40 5.75
N VAL A 55 -6.55 -2.88 5.01
CA VAL A 55 -6.32 -2.44 3.64
C VAL A 55 -6.04 -3.63 2.73
N THR A 56 -6.22 -3.41 1.45
CA THR A 56 -5.77 -4.32 0.40
C THR A 56 -4.61 -3.66 -0.33
N VAL A 57 -3.52 -4.39 -0.53
CA VAL A 57 -2.30 -3.91 -1.17
C VAL A 57 -2.13 -4.58 -2.53
N ALA A 58 -1.99 -3.77 -3.57
CA ALA A 58 -1.66 -4.23 -4.92
C ALA A 58 -0.15 -4.14 -5.15
N PHE A 59 0.38 -4.99 -6.00
CA PHE A 59 1.80 -5.08 -6.31
C PHE A 59 2.07 -4.91 -7.80
N GLY A 60 3.31 -4.56 -8.15
CA GLY A 60 3.79 -4.50 -9.52
C GLY A 60 2.96 -3.56 -10.40
N SER A 61 2.54 -4.03 -11.57
CA SER A 61 1.73 -3.23 -12.49
C SER A 61 0.36 -2.88 -11.92
N GLY A 62 -0.19 -3.74 -11.07
CA GLY A 62 -1.43 -3.44 -10.34
C GLY A 62 -1.27 -2.24 -9.41
N ALA A 63 -0.16 -2.16 -8.70
CA ALA A 63 0.15 -1.01 -7.84
C ALA A 63 0.26 0.27 -8.64
N ARG A 64 0.98 0.23 -9.76
CA ARG A 64 1.12 1.39 -10.64
C ARG A 64 -0.21 1.85 -11.21
N SER A 65 -1.09 0.91 -11.55
CA SER A 65 -2.43 1.22 -12.06
C SER A 65 -3.32 1.89 -11.01
N VAL A 66 -3.15 1.57 -9.73
CA VAL A 66 -3.85 2.25 -8.64
C VAL A 66 -3.44 3.73 -8.59
N LEU A 67 -2.15 4.02 -8.74
CA LEU A 67 -1.62 5.38 -8.67
C LEU A 67 -1.94 6.19 -9.92
N ARG A 68 -1.81 5.58 -11.08
CA ARG A 68 -2.02 6.23 -12.38
C ARG A 68 -2.54 5.20 -13.38
N PRO A 69 -3.85 5.11 -13.57
CA PRO A 69 -4.41 4.19 -14.56
C PRO A 69 -3.92 4.50 -15.98
N GLY A 70 -3.67 3.46 -16.76
CA GLY A 70 -3.30 3.57 -18.16
C GLY A 70 -1.83 3.26 -18.44
N PRO A 71 -1.41 3.32 -19.72
CA PRO A 71 -0.06 2.91 -20.12
C PRO A 71 1.05 3.85 -19.63
N GLU A 72 0.70 5.04 -19.19
CA GLU A 72 1.66 6.05 -18.71
C GLU A 72 2.22 5.76 -17.33
N ASN A 73 1.76 4.67 -16.69
CA ASN A 73 2.21 4.31 -15.35
C ASN A 73 3.55 3.56 -15.32
N ARG A 74 4.13 3.25 -16.47
CA ARG A 74 5.36 2.43 -16.56
C ARG A 74 6.55 3.01 -15.82
N ASP A 75 6.64 4.34 -15.76
CA ASP A 75 7.76 5.05 -15.16
C ASP A 75 7.56 5.35 -13.68
N LEU A 76 6.44 4.92 -13.10
CA LEU A 76 6.19 5.12 -11.69
C LEU A 76 7.08 4.23 -10.84
N LEU A 77 7.78 4.84 -9.90
CA LEU A 77 8.56 4.12 -8.91
C LEU A 77 7.63 3.60 -7.81
N CYS A 78 6.99 2.47 -8.08
CA CYS A 78 6.04 1.89 -7.15
C CYS A 78 5.95 0.39 -7.38
N ASP A 79 6.08 -0.40 -6.32
CA ASP A 79 5.89 -1.85 -6.35
C ASP A 79 4.71 -2.29 -5.48
N ALA A 80 4.28 -1.48 -4.55
CA ALA A 80 3.15 -1.77 -3.68
C ALA A 80 2.33 -0.51 -3.41
N ALA A 81 1.04 -0.58 -3.57
CA ALA A 81 0.13 0.53 -3.32
C ALA A 81 -1.14 0.06 -2.61
N ILE A 82 -1.69 0.92 -1.76
CA ILE A 82 -2.97 0.66 -1.13
C ILE A 82 -4.06 0.75 -2.19
N ALA A 83 -4.72 -0.37 -2.46
CA ALA A 83 -5.77 -0.45 -3.47
C ALA A 83 -7.16 -0.16 -2.89
N ALA A 84 -7.39 -0.49 -1.62
CA ALA A 84 -8.67 -0.27 -0.98
C ALA A 84 -8.51 -0.23 0.54
N VAL A 85 -9.37 0.54 1.20
CA VAL A 85 -9.58 0.45 2.64
C VAL A 85 -10.81 -0.44 2.85
N VAL A 86 -10.65 -1.48 3.67
CA VAL A 86 -11.71 -2.46 3.91
C VAL A 86 -12.46 -2.09 5.18
N GLU A 87 -13.75 -1.85 5.07
CA GLU A 87 -14.59 -1.51 6.20
C GLU A 87 -15.51 -2.66 6.55
N GLY A 88 -15.37 -3.13 7.76
CA GLY A 88 -16.25 -4.12 8.32
C GLY A 88 -16.14 -5.48 7.67
N VAL A 89 -17.01 -6.38 8.12
CA VAL A 89 -17.20 -7.72 7.56
C VAL A 89 -18.55 -7.71 6.89
N GLY A 90 -18.49 -7.66 5.57
CA GLY A 90 -19.72 -7.69 4.79
C GLY A 90 -20.37 -9.04 4.79
#